data_0888470ea55e4353a5b57ac1f73e328d
#
_entry.id   0888470ea55e4353a5b57ac1f73e328d
#
_cell.length_a   1.000
_cell.length_b   1.000
_cell.length_c   1.000
_cell.angle_alpha   90.00
_cell.angle_beta   90.00
_cell.angle_gamma   90.00
#
_symmetry.space_group_name_H-M   'P 1'
#
loop_
_entity.id
_entity.type
_entity.pdbx_description
1 polymer ?
#
loop_
_entity_poly.entity_id
_entity_poly.type
_entity_poly.pdbx_seq_one_letter_code
_entity_poly.pdbx_strand_id
1 'polypeptide(L)'
;MCIRDRAKTRKLSARWTFEAAQDANSMHGLDIEAEIMAALAMEITAEIDQEILGSLSALATTGGTYDMSGSFTGTPTFIGDRHAVLATLINQQANLIAQRTRRGAANWAVLSPSALTVLQSATTSAFARTTEGTFEAPTNTKFVGTLNGTMRVYVNTYAANDDVLLGYKGAGEIDAAAFYLSLIHI
;
A
#
# COMPACT_ATOMS: atom_id res chain seq x y z
N MET A 1 -18.17 17.62 -13.05
CA MET A 1 -17.10 16.69 -12.64
C MET A 1 -15.92 16.97 -13.56
N CYS A 2 -14.84 17.57 -13.08
CA CYS A 2 -13.64 17.80 -13.89
C CYS A 2 -12.77 16.54 -13.85
N ILE A 3 -12.73 15.83 -14.95
CA ILE A 3 -11.79 14.72 -15.14
C ILE A 3 -10.43 15.37 -15.42
N ARG A 4 -9.49 15.21 -14.49
CA ARG A 4 -8.12 15.66 -14.68
C ARG A 4 -7.34 14.50 -15.32
N ASP A 5 -7.20 14.56 -16.62
CA ASP A 5 -6.39 13.60 -17.37
C ASP A 5 -4.92 13.99 -17.33
N ARG A 6 -4.05 13.01 -17.09
CA ARG A 6 -2.60 13.20 -17.01
C ARG A 6 -1.90 12.04 -17.72
N ALA A 7 -1.48 12.27 -18.94
CA ALA A 7 -0.69 11.30 -19.68
C ALA A 7 0.81 11.46 -19.32
N LYS A 8 1.43 10.38 -18.86
CA LYS A 8 2.86 10.32 -18.60
C LYS A 8 3.47 9.11 -19.32
N THR A 9 4.58 9.34 -19.98
CA THR A 9 5.41 8.28 -20.56
C THR A 9 6.54 7.94 -19.60
N ARG A 10 6.75 6.64 -19.32
CA ARG A 10 7.87 6.13 -18.54
C ARG A 10 8.80 5.34 -19.43
N LYS A 11 10.09 5.58 -19.27
CA LYS A 11 11.13 4.88 -20.03
C LYS A 11 12.21 4.44 -19.06
N LEU A 12 12.40 3.14 -18.96
CA LEU A 12 13.57 2.55 -18.32
C LEU A 12 14.45 1.91 -19.39
N SER A 13 15.77 1.95 -19.20
CA SER A 13 16.71 1.27 -20.06
C SER A 13 17.76 0.54 -19.22
N ALA A 14 18.08 -0.67 -19.62
CA ALA A 14 19.19 -1.44 -19.06
C ALA A 14 20.18 -1.76 -20.18
N ARG A 15 21.44 -1.96 -19.80
CA ARG A 15 22.51 -2.35 -20.71
C ARG A 15 23.27 -3.52 -20.10
N TRP A 16 23.56 -4.50 -20.93
CA TRP A 16 24.41 -5.63 -20.55
C TRP A 16 25.39 -5.95 -21.69
N THR A 17 26.46 -6.63 -21.38
CA THR A 17 27.43 -7.06 -22.38
C THR A 17 27.05 -8.45 -22.90
N PHE A 18 27.41 -8.71 -24.14
CA PHE A 18 27.18 -10.03 -24.73
C PHE A 18 27.92 -11.14 -23.99
N GLU A 19 29.11 -10.86 -23.50
CA GLU A 19 29.90 -11.80 -22.69
C GLU A 19 29.19 -12.18 -21.41
N ALA A 20 28.63 -11.21 -20.69
CA ALA A 20 27.85 -11.47 -19.47
C ALA A 20 26.61 -12.33 -19.73
N ALA A 21 25.94 -12.12 -20.87
CA ALA A 21 24.79 -12.95 -21.27
C ALA A 21 25.21 -14.38 -21.58
N GLN A 22 26.33 -14.57 -22.28
CA GLN A 22 26.86 -15.88 -22.63
C GLN A 22 27.32 -16.64 -21.37
N ASP A 23 28.03 -15.97 -20.45
CA ASP A 23 28.50 -16.58 -19.20
C ASP A 23 27.36 -17.03 -18.31
N ALA A 24 26.33 -16.19 -18.15
CA ALA A 24 25.18 -16.56 -17.34
C ALA A 24 24.39 -17.72 -17.94
N ASN A 25 24.25 -17.76 -19.25
CA ASN A 25 23.59 -18.89 -19.91
C ASN A 25 24.41 -20.17 -19.81
N SER A 26 25.74 -20.10 -19.99
CA SER A 26 26.60 -21.27 -19.95
C SER A 26 26.82 -21.83 -18.53
N MET A 27 26.93 -20.96 -17.51
CA MET A 27 27.18 -21.37 -16.13
C MET A 27 25.91 -21.65 -15.32
N HIS A 28 24.85 -20.91 -15.55
CA HIS A 28 23.64 -20.94 -14.73
C HIS A 28 22.36 -21.30 -15.51
N GLY A 29 22.43 -21.38 -16.85
CA GLY A 29 21.25 -21.62 -17.68
C GLY A 29 20.23 -20.50 -17.63
N LEU A 30 20.64 -19.28 -17.24
CA LEU A 30 19.78 -18.10 -17.09
C LEU A 30 19.78 -17.27 -18.36
N ASP A 31 18.59 -16.90 -18.80
CA ASP A 31 18.40 -15.88 -19.83
C ASP A 31 18.39 -14.49 -19.17
N ILE A 32 19.53 -13.80 -19.28
CA ILE A 32 19.70 -12.45 -18.71
C ILE A 32 18.69 -11.46 -19.29
N GLU A 33 18.33 -11.59 -20.55
CA GLU A 33 17.41 -10.66 -21.20
C GLU A 33 16.00 -10.77 -20.56
N ALA A 34 15.51 -12.00 -20.36
CA ALA A 34 14.24 -12.24 -19.72
C ALA A 34 14.22 -11.75 -18.27
N GLU A 35 15.29 -11.99 -17.50
CA GLU A 35 15.42 -11.56 -16.11
C GLU A 35 15.45 -10.02 -15.98
N ILE A 36 16.22 -9.35 -16.83
CA ILE A 36 16.28 -7.89 -16.83
C ILE A 36 14.94 -7.28 -17.23
N MET A 37 14.27 -7.84 -18.23
CA MET A 37 12.94 -7.36 -18.63
C MET A 37 11.91 -7.53 -17.51
N ALA A 38 11.95 -8.64 -16.78
CA ALA A 38 11.10 -8.85 -15.62
C ALA A 38 11.39 -7.83 -14.49
N ALA A 39 12.67 -7.58 -14.20
CA ALA A 39 13.08 -6.59 -13.20
C ALA A 39 12.65 -5.17 -13.59
N LEU A 40 12.80 -4.78 -14.85
CA LEU A 40 12.35 -3.48 -15.36
C LEU A 40 10.82 -3.31 -15.26
N ALA A 41 10.06 -4.37 -15.57
CA ALA A 41 8.62 -4.36 -15.45
C ALA A 41 8.17 -4.19 -13.99
N MET A 42 8.85 -4.86 -13.04
CA MET A 42 8.59 -4.69 -11.60
C MET A 42 8.84 -3.25 -11.15
N GLU A 43 9.95 -2.63 -11.57
CA GLU A 43 10.29 -1.27 -11.17
C GLU A 43 9.30 -0.24 -11.72
N ILE A 44 8.90 -0.38 -12.99
CA ILE A 44 7.86 0.49 -13.57
C ILE A 44 6.54 0.35 -12.82
N THR A 45 6.15 -0.86 -12.48
CA THR A 45 4.90 -1.11 -11.72
C THR A 45 4.98 -0.48 -10.33
N ALA A 46 6.11 -0.62 -9.66
CA ALA A 46 6.34 -0.01 -8.35
C ALA A 46 6.26 1.53 -8.39
N GLU A 47 6.86 2.15 -9.41
CA GLU A 47 6.79 3.60 -9.60
C GLU A 47 5.35 4.07 -9.85
N ILE A 48 4.57 3.32 -10.65
CA ILE A 48 3.15 3.62 -10.89
C ILE A 48 2.35 3.55 -9.59
N ASP A 49 2.54 2.52 -8.80
CA ASP A 49 1.85 2.35 -7.52
C ASP A 49 2.16 3.51 -6.56
N GLN A 50 3.43 3.90 -6.45
CA GLN A 50 3.83 5.04 -5.60
C GLN A 50 3.22 6.36 -6.09
N GLU A 51 3.13 6.59 -7.39
CA GLU A 51 2.50 7.80 -7.93
C GLU A 51 0.98 7.82 -7.65
N ILE A 52 0.30 6.67 -7.79
CA ILE A 52 -1.13 6.56 -7.47
C ILE A 52 -1.35 6.81 -5.98
N LEU A 53 -0.58 6.16 -5.10
CA LEU A 53 -0.67 6.34 -3.66
C LEU A 53 -0.39 7.78 -3.24
N GLY A 54 0.64 8.41 -3.82
CA GLY A 54 0.95 9.83 -3.60
C GLY A 54 -0.20 10.76 -4.03
N SER A 55 -0.83 10.46 -5.16
CA SER A 55 -1.98 11.22 -5.65
C SER A 55 -3.20 11.07 -4.75
N LEU A 56 -3.45 9.85 -4.24
CA LEU A 56 -4.54 9.57 -3.30
C LEU A 56 -4.28 10.23 -1.94
N SER A 57 -3.06 10.18 -1.44
CA SER A 57 -2.66 10.85 -0.19
C SER A 57 -2.82 12.36 -0.29
N ALA A 58 -2.47 12.97 -1.43
CA ALA A 58 -2.67 14.41 -1.66
C ALA A 58 -4.15 14.84 -1.70
N LEU A 59 -5.04 13.92 -2.10
CA LEU A 59 -6.49 14.15 -2.08
C LEU A 59 -7.12 13.84 -0.73
N ALA A 60 -6.47 13.07 0.11
CA ALA A 60 -6.98 12.64 1.40
C ALA A 60 -7.07 13.83 2.38
N THR A 61 -8.06 13.78 3.24
CA THR A 61 -8.18 14.72 4.36
C THR A 61 -7.53 14.11 5.59
N THR A 62 -6.67 14.87 6.28
CA THR A 62 -6.08 14.44 7.53
C THR A 62 -7.18 14.13 8.56
N GLY A 63 -7.20 12.90 9.03
CA GLY A 63 -8.24 12.39 9.92
C GLY A 63 -7.89 12.44 11.40
N GLY A 64 -6.64 12.21 11.73
CA GLY A 64 -6.16 12.16 13.11
C GLY A 64 -4.68 11.86 13.18
N THR A 65 -4.07 12.09 14.33
CA THR A 65 -2.66 11.82 14.60
C THR A 65 -2.58 10.78 15.72
N TYR A 66 -1.74 9.79 15.54
CA TYR A 66 -1.38 8.82 16.58
C TYR A 66 -0.01 9.17 17.14
N ASP A 67 0.07 9.33 18.46
CA ASP A 67 1.34 9.56 19.14
C ASP A 67 1.69 8.35 20.01
N MET A 68 2.81 7.71 19.67
CA MET A 68 3.34 6.57 20.39
C MET A 68 4.09 6.96 21.68
N SER A 69 4.48 8.23 21.83
CA SER A 69 5.26 8.72 22.98
C SER A 69 4.51 8.70 24.30
N GLY A 70 3.17 8.63 24.24
CA GLY A 70 2.33 8.57 25.42
C GLY A 70 2.18 9.90 26.16
N SER A 71 2.42 11.01 25.49
CA SER A 71 2.35 12.36 26.09
C SER A 71 0.93 12.86 26.33
N PHE A 72 -0.09 12.17 25.84
CA PHE A 72 -1.48 12.58 26.03
C PHE A 72 -2.06 12.12 27.37
N THR A 73 -2.82 12.98 28.00
CA THR A 73 -3.57 12.66 29.22
C THR A 73 -4.55 11.52 28.96
N GLY A 74 -4.48 10.45 29.74
CA GLY A 74 -5.34 9.27 29.57
C GLY A 74 -4.73 8.17 28.70
N THR A 75 -3.49 8.30 28.28
CA THR A 75 -2.79 7.24 27.55
C THR A 75 -2.58 6.02 28.44
N PRO A 76 -2.89 4.79 27.98
CA PRO A 76 -2.62 3.58 28.75
C PRO A 76 -1.15 3.42 29.09
N THR A 77 -0.83 2.93 30.26
CA THR A 77 0.55 2.72 30.72
C THR A 77 1.20 1.52 30.04
N PHE A 78 0.38 0.50 29.71
CA PHE A 78 0.87 -0.71 29.05
C PHE A 78 1.04 -0.49 27.54
N ILE A 79 2.20 -0.87 27.02
CA ILE A 79 2.56 -0.62 25.61
C ILE A 79 1.60 -1.27 24.62
N GLY A 80 1.17 -2.51 24.88
CA GLY A 80 0.22 -3.23 24.02
C GLY A 80 -1.13 -2.52 23.89
N ASP A 81 -1.60 -1.89 24.99
CA ASP A 81 -2.83 -1.12 24.97
C ASP A 81 -2.67 0.20 24.22
N ARG A 82 -1.49 0.82 24.28
CA ARG A 82 -1.18 1.99 23.44
C ARG A 82 -1.23 1.63 21.96
N HIS A 83 -0.67 0.48 21.58
CA HIS A 83 -0.72 0.00 20.21
C HIS A 83 -2.16 -0.31 19.76
N ALA A 84 -3.03 -0.76 20.68
CA ALA A 84 -4.44 -0.98 20.39
C ALA A 84 -5.20 0.32 20.07
N VAL A 85 -4.73 1.47 20.58
CA VAL A 85 -5.31 2.78 20.26
C VAL A 85 -5.21 3.08 18.77
N LEU A 86 -4.13 2.66 18.08
CA LEU A 86 -4.01 2.82 16.64
C LEU A 86 -5.13 2.12 15.88
N ALA A 87 -5.46 0.87 16.24
CA ALA A 87 -6.58 0.15 15.62
C ALA A 87 -7.92 0.86 15.87
N THR A 88 -8.11 1.41 17.06
CA THR A 88 -9.31 2.20 17.41
C THR A 88 -9.42 3.47 16.57
N LEU A 89 -8.32 4.20 16.38
CA LEU A 89 -8.28 5.40 15.54
C LEU A 89 -8.57 5.06 14.07
N ILE A 90 -8.01 3.99 13.55
CA ILE A 90 -8.28 3.51 12.19
C ILE A 90 -9.78 3.25 12.02
N ASN A 91 -10.41 2.55 12.97
CA ASN A 91 -11.84 2.28 12.96
C ASN A 91 -12.70 3.54 13.04
N GLN A 92 -12.29 4.50 13.87
CA GLN A 92 -12.96 5.78 14.00
C GLN A 92 -12.94 6.55 12.66
N GLN A 93 -11.78 6.62 12.01
CA GLN A 93 -11.66 7.27 10.71
C GLN A 93 -12.42 6.52 9.60
N ALA A 94 -12.42 5.19 9.63
CA ALA A 94 -13.22 4.39 8.71
C ALA A 94 -14.74 4.70 8.83
N ASN A 95 -15.22 4.86 10.05
CA ASN A 95 -16.62 5.24 10.31
C ASN A 95 -16.92 6.69 9.88
N LEU A 96 -15.96 7.61 10.01
CA LEU A 96 -16.12 8.97 9.48
C LEU A 96 -16.28 8.98 7.97
N ILE A 97 -15.58 8.11 7.24
CA ILE A 97 -15.77 7.93 5.80
C ILE A 97 -17.22 7.49 5.52
N ALA A 98 -17.74 6.51 6.27
CA ALA A 98 -19.13 6.08 6.12
C ALA A 98 -20.15 7.21 6.39
N GLN A 99 -19.89 8.02 7.41
CA GLN A 99 -20.76 9.16 7.74
C GLN A 99 -20.77 10.23 6.65
N ARG A 100 -19.61 10.52 6.06
CA ARG A 100 -19.46 11.55 5.01
C ARG A 100 -19.98 11.08 3.66
N THR A 101 -19.68 9.84 3.30
CA THR A 101 -20.04 9.29 1.98
C THR A 101 -21.46 8.71 1.95
N ARG A 102 -21.98 8.26 3.08
CA ARG A 102 -23.27 7.53 3.21
C ARG A 102 -23.31 6.24 2.38
N ARG A 103 -22.13 5.70 2.01
CA ARG A 103 -22.00 4.51 1.15
C ARG A 103 -21.39 3.32 1.86
N GLY A 104 -20.41 3.55 2.72
CA GLY A 104 -19.76 2.48 3.49
C GLY A 104 -18.53 2.95 4.21
N ALA A 105 -18.11 2.19 5.21
CA ALA A 105 -16.87 2.41 5.93
C ALA A 105 -15.66 2.04 5.05
N ALA A 106 -14.47 2.52 5.42
CA ALA A 106 -13.25 2.14 4.72
C ALA A 106 -13.10 0.62 4.66
N ASN A 107 -12.77 0.10 3.49
CA ASN A 107 -12.58 -1.33 3.26
C ASN A 107 -11.14 -1.70 2.88
N TRP A 108 -10.26 -0.72 2.75
CA TRP A 108 -8.84 -0.92 2.56
C TRP A 108 -8.02 0.13 3.34
N ALA A 109 -6.82 -0.27 3.73
CA ALA A 109 -5.85 0.57 4.40
C ALA A 109 -4.45 0.30 3.84
N VAL A 110 -3.66 1.36 3.64
CA VAL A 110 -2.24 1.26 3.30
C VAL A 110 -1.43 1.85 4.44
N LEU A 111 -0.51 1.07 4.97
CA LEU A 111 0.30 1.41 6.14
C LEU A 111 1.78 1.51 5.77
N SER A 112 2.52 2.32 6.52
CA SER A 112 3.99 2.23 6.56
C SER A 112 4.43 0.97 7.31
N PRO A 113 5.67 0.48 7.14
CA PRO A 113 6.20 -0.66 7.88
C PRO A 113 6.22 -0.46 9.39
N SER A 114 6.49 0.77 9.87
CA SER A 114 6.46 1.13 11.28
C SER A 114 5.04 1.08 11.86
N ALA A 115 4.06 1.64 11.17
CA ALA A 115 2.65 1.56 11.58
C ALA A 115 2.15 0.11 11.61
N LEU A 116 2.61 -0.73 10.65
CA LEU A 116 2.30 -2.15 10.66
C LEU A 116 2.86 -2.86 11.89
N THR A 117 4.10 -2.56 12.28
CA THR A 117 4.73 -3.14 13.48
C THR A 117 3.92 -2.82 14.73
N VAL A 118 3.47 -1.57 14.87
CA VAL A 118 2.59 -1.15 15.97
C VAL A 118 1.28 -1.94 15.96
N LEU A 119 0.64 -2.07 14.79
CA LEU A 119 -0.63 -2.78 14.67
C LEU A 119 -0.49 -4.27 14.97
N GLN A 120 0.63 -4.89 14.58
CA GLN A 120 0.90 -6.30 14.84
C GLN A 120 1.21 -6.60 16.30
N SER A 121 1.77 -5.65 17.04
CA SER A 121 2.09 -5.78 18.46
C SER A 121 0.93 -5.35 19.39
N ALA A 122 -0.20 -4.90 18.83
CA ALA A 122 -1.38 -4.57 19.60
C ALA A 122 -1.98 -5.81 20.28
N THR A 123 -2.43 -5.65 21.51
CA THR A 123 -3.03 -6.74 22.33
C THR A 123 -4.40 -7.19 21.84
N THR A 124 -5.00 -6.45 20.91
CA THR A 124 -6.32 -6.77 20.37
C THR A 124 -6.24 -7.79 19.24
N SER A 125 -7.14 -8.76 19.22
CA SER A 125 -7.33 -9.72 18.12
C SER A 125 -7.98 -9.10 16.87
N ALA A 126 -8.05 -7.78 16.80
CA ALA A 126 -8.68 -7.07 15.69
C ALA A 126 -7.91 -7.24 14.36
N PHE A 127 -6.59 -7.45 14.44
CA PHE A 127 -5.76 -7.68 13.27
C PHE A 127 -5.49 -9.17 13.06
N ALA A 128 -6.02 -9.74 11.99
CA ALA A 128 -5.74 -11.08 11.56
C ALA A 128 -4.67 -11.05 10.44
N ARG A 129 -3.52 -11.68 10.71
CA ARG A 129 -2.48 -11.87 9.69
C ARG A 129 -2.96 -12.89 8.67
N THR A 130 -2.61 -12.65 7.41
CA THR A 130 -2.71 -13.71 6.44
C THR A 130 -1.58 -14.71 6.68
N THR A 131 -1.93 -15.97 6.87
CA THR A 131 -0.96 -17.08 7.05
C THR A 131 -0.39 -17.56 5.72
N GLU A 132 -1.00 -17.17 4.63
CA GLU A 132 -0.53 -17.51 3.30
C GLU A 132 0.64 -16.61 2.95
N GLY A 133 1.84 -17.11 3.23
CA GLY A 133 3.11 -16.52 2.81
C GLY A 133 3.35 -16.64 1.31
N THR A 134 2.35 -16.39 0.50
CA THR A 134 2.51 -16.30 -0.94
C THR A 134 3.19 -14.99 -1.27
N PHE A 135 4.42 -15.10 -1.67
CA PHE A 135 5.26 -14.06 -2.25
C PHE A 135 4.75 -13.63 -3.64
N GLU A 136 3.49 -13.28 -3.76
CA GLU A 136 2.89 -13.16 -5.08
C GLU A 136 2.71 -11.75 -5.60
N ALA A 137 3.14 -10.74 -4.89
CA ALA A 137 3.05 -9.42 -5.47
C ALA A 137 4.43 -8.91 -5.86
N PRO A 138 4.73 -8.77 -7.15
CA PRO A 138 5.91 -8.05 -7.62
C PRO A 138 5.84 -6.54 -7.31
N THR A 139 4.77 -6.10 -6.68
CA THR A 139 4.54 -4.72 -6.27
C THR A 139 5.05 -4.49 -4.85
N ASN A 140 5.54 -3.29 -4.59
CA ASN A 140 6.04 -2.89 -3.28
C ASN A 140 4.93 -2.70 -2.23
N THR A 141 3.69 -2.78 -2.65
CA THR A 141 2.50 -2.73 -1.78
C THR A 141 1.98 -4.14 -1.60
N LYS A 142 2.24 -4.74 -0.43
CA LYS A 142 1.90 -6.14 -0.14
C LYS A 142 0.68 -6.24 0.76
N PHE A 143 -0.20 -7.19 0.47
CA PHE A 143 -1.29 -7.56 1.37
C PHE A 143 -0.74 -8.30 2.59
N VAL A 144 -1.08 -7.84 3.78
CA VAL A 144 -0.55 -8.38 5.04
C VAL A 144 -1.61 -9.07 5.88
N GLY A 145 -2.84 -8.60 5.81
CA GLY A 145 -3.91 -9.16 6.60
C GLY A 145 -5.18 -8.33 6.58
N THR A 146 -6.11 -8.67 7.47
CA THR A 146 -7.38 -7.96 7.61
C THR A 146 -7.53 -7.38 9.00
N LEU A 147 -8.06 -6.18 9.08
CA LEU A 147 -8.47 -5.54 10.33
C LEU A 147 -9.99 -5.68 10.49
N ASN A 148 -10.45 -6.18 11.63
CA ASN A 148 -11.86 -6.45 11.93
C ASN A 148 -12.58 -7.36 10.91
N GLY A 149 -11.86 -8.19 10.16
CA GLY A 149 -12.43 -9.08 9.18
C GLY A 149 -12.98 -8.41 7.90
N THR A 150 -13.02 -7.08 7.84
CA THR A 150 -13.62 -6.34 6.72
C THR A 150 -12.64 -5.46 5.97
N MET A 151 -11.69 -4.86 6.65
CA MET A 151 -10.72 -3.94 6.07
C MET A 151 -9.45 -4.68 5.68
N ARG A 152 -9.10 -4.65 4.40
CA ARG A 152 -7.85 -5.21 3.88
C ARG A 152 -6.69 -4.27 4.18
N VAL A 153 -5.62 -4.81 4.76
CA VAL A 153 -4.43 -4.06 5.15
C VAL A 153 -3.28 -4.38 4.21
N TYR A 154 -2.76 -3.34 3.59
CA TYR A 154 -1.59 -3.40 2.71
C TYR A 154 -0.43 -2.64 3.33
N VAL A 155 0.78 -3.08 3.09
CA VAL A 155 1.99 -2.37 3.51
C VAL A 155 2.66 -1.76 2.29
N ASN A 156 3.04 -0.50 2.39
CA ASN A 156 3.87 0.19 1.41
C ASN A 156 5.30 0.30 1.95
N THR A 157 6.23 -0.47 1.39
CA THR A 157 7.64 -0.47 1.80
C THR A 157 8.40 0.80 1.42
N TYR A 158 7.89 1.57 0.45
CA TYR A 158 8.48 2.84 0.02
C TYR A 158 7.85 4.07 0.66
N ALA A 159 7.03 3.88 1.71
CA ALA A 159 6.45 5.01 2.44
C ALA A 159 7.56 5.85 3.08
N ALA A 160 7.65 7.13 2.70
CA ALA A 160 8.61 8.06 3.28
C ALA A 160 8.20 8.56 4.67
N ASN A 161 6.90 8.54 4.96
CA ASN A 161 6.31 8.98 6.22
C ASN A 161 5.55 7.84 6.87
N ASP A 162 5.33 7.94 8.18
CA ASP A 162 4.54 6.99 8.96
C ASP A 162 3.03 7.28 8.84
N ASP A 163 2.56 7.43 7.60
CA ASP A 163 1.17 7.72 7.32
C ASP A 163 0.34 6.44 7.16
N VAL A 164 -0.92 6.55 7.55
CA VAL A 164 -1.94 5.52 7.33
C VAL A 164 -2.98 6.08 6.38
N LEU A 165 -3.05 5.53 5.18
CA LEU A 165 -4.04 5.91 4.18
C LEU A 165 -5.23 4.96 4.23
N LEU A 166 -6.42 5.51 4.50
CA LEU A 166 -7.67 4.76 4.56
C LEU A 166 -8.55 5.12 3.37
N GLY A 167 -9.21 4.14 2.79
CA GLY A 167 -10.12 4.39 1.69
C GLY A 167 -11.27 3.40 1.61
N TYR A 168 -12.30 3.85 0.92
CA TYR A 168 -13.45 3.04 0.55
C TYR A 168 -13.48 2.86 -0.97
N LYS A 169 -13.62 1.62 -1.40
CA LYS A 169 -13.85 1.26 -2.78
C LYS A 169 -15.20 0.54 -2.88
N GLY A 170 -16.15 1.16 -3.57
CA GLY A 170 -17.43 0.53 -3.88
C GLY A 170 -17.36 -0.41 -5.08
N ALA A 171 -18.46 -1.10 -5.35
CA ALA A 171 -18.58 -2.03 -6.47
C ALA A 171 -18.74 -1.32 -7.82
N GLY A 172 -19.18 -0.05 -7.84
CA GLY A 172 -19.44 0.72 -9.05
C GLY A 172 -18.27 1.61 -9.46
N GLU A 173 -18.18 1.91 -10.75
CA GLU A 173 -17.18 2.86 -11.29
C GLU A 173 -17.34 4.27 -10.71
N ILE A 174 -18.57 4.66 -10.38
CA ILE A 174 -18.86 5.99 -9.78
C ILE A 174 -18.26 6.13 -8.38
N ASP A 175 -17.97 5.01 -7.71
CA ASP A 175 -17.41 4.98 -6.36
C ASP A 175 -15.86 4.95 -6.34
N ALA A 176 -15.22 5.11 -7.50
CA ALA A 176 -13.78 5.18 -7.61
C ALA A 176 -13.28 6.63 -7.52
N ALA A 177 -12.23 6.85 -6.72
CA ALA A 177 -11.57 8.16 -6.59
C ALA A 177 -10.54 8.40 -7.71
N ALA A 178 -9.99 7.33 -8.27
CA ALA A 178 -9.00 7.39 -9.34
C ALA A 178 -9.19 6.24 -10.32
N PHE A 179 -8.84 6.49 -11.59
CA PHE A 179 -8.82 5.50 -12.65
C PHE A 179 -7.41 5.47 -13.25
N TYR A 180 -6.85 4.28 -13.39
CA TYR A 180 -5.63 4.07 -14.16
C TYR A 180 -6.00 3.40 -15.49
N LEU A 181 -5.68 4.08 -16.58
CA LEU A 181 -5.89 3.59 -17.94
C LEU A 181 -4.53 3.29 -18.56
N SER A 182 -4.25 2.03 -18.84
CA SER A 182 -3.06 1.61 -19.57
C SER A 182 -3.35 1.62 -21.07
N LEU A 183 -2.63 2.44 -21.82
CA LEU A 183 -2.62 2.42 -23.29
C LEU A 183 -1.43 1.58 -23.73
N ILE A 184 -1.71 0.36 -24.19
CA ILE A 184 -0.71 -0.47 -24.85
C ILE A 184 -0.70 -0.06 -26.31
N HIS A 185 0.37 0.59 -26.73
CA HIS A 185 0.63 0.85 -28.14
C HIS A 185 1.43 -0.35 -28.70
N ILE A 186 0.77 -1.14 -29.52
CA ILE A 186 1.42 -2.19 -30.30
C ILE A 186 1.92 -1.58 -31.61
#